data_daa619d455080d8daaade277f82bd336
#
_entry.id   daa619d455080d8daaade277f82bd336
#
_cell.length_a   1.000
_cell.length_b   1.000
_cell.length_c   1.000
_cell.angle_alpha   90.00
_cell.angle_beta   90.00
_cell.angle_gamma   90.00
#
_symmetry.space_group_name_H-M   'P 1'
#
loop_
_entity.id
_entity.type
_entity.pdbx_description
1 polymer ?
#
loop_
_entity_poly.entity_id
_entity_poly.type
_entity_poly.pdbx_seq_one_letter_code
_entity_poly.pdbx_strand_id
1 'polypeptide(L)'
;MSDALAPTADELLDAWRARVAADKEQVERSREEPDPTDFYAPTAHRFRMDPHRTDDASVNVLLSLARPDDVWLDVGAGGGRYALPLALHVRSVVAVDPSPAMLAALQEDARAFGIENTRVIESRWPMSDPPSGDVALMAHVGYDIAEIGPFLDALETSAARLCVAVMGQSAMATVSTLFWNDIHGAPRVRLPALPELTTLLFARGRLAEITLVDRVPPTFDTFDEALAVARRQLWLRAGSAKDEQLTALARERLTERDGRFAFEWTPTKIGIISWSPASN
;
A
#
# COMPACT_ATOMS: atom_id res chain seq x y z
N MET A 1 -36.78 -6.60 -3.00
CA MET A 1 -35.71 -6.59 -4.05
C MET A 1 -35.44 -5.12 -4.36
N SER A 2 -34.26 -4.66 -4.11
CA SER A 2 -33.88 -3.27 -4.40
C SER A 2 -33.86 -3.07 -5.91
N ASP A 3 -34.62 -2.09 -6.39
CA ASP A 3 -34.69 -1.68 -7.80
C ASP A 3 -33.44 -0.82 -8.20
N ALA A 4 -32.41 -0.79 -7.37
CA ALA A 4 -31.22 0.00 -7.61
C ALA A 4 -30.31 -0.67 -8.65
N LEU A 5 -30.01 0.03 -9.73
CA LEU A 5 -29.11 -0.41 -10.80
C LEU A 5 -27.65 -0.58 -10.36
N ALA A 6 -27.28 -0.05 -9.20
CA ALA A 6 -25.93 -0.12 -8.64
C ALA A 6 -25.99 -0.31 -7.11
N PRO A 7 -24.97 -0.95 -6.49
CA PRO A 7 -24.91 -1.12 -5.04
C PRO A 7 -24.76 0.24 -4.34
N THR A 8 -25.33 0.34 -3.14
CA THR A 8 -25.18 1.52 -2.27
C THR A 8 -23.80 1.55 -1.61
N ALA A 9 -23.42 2.71 -1.07
CA ALA A 9 -22.18 2.85 -0.33
C ALA A 9 -22.11 1.90 0.88
N ASP A 10 -23.22 1.73 1.61
CA ASP A 10 -23.28 0.85 2.78
C ASP A 10 -23.09 -0.62 2.40
N GLU A 11 -23.75 -1.09 1.32
CA GLU A 11 -23.54 -2.45 0.80
C GLU A 11 -22.08 -2.71 0.37
N LEU A 12 -21.43 -1.71 -0.22
CA LEU A 12 -20.01 -1.81 -0.60
C LEU A 12 -19.08 -1.80 0.61
N LEU A 13 -19.37 -1.01 1.65
CA LEU A 13 -18.64 -1.00 2.91
C LEU A 13 -18.76 -2.35 3.64
N ASP A 14 -19.94 -2.92 3.68
CA ASP A 14 -20.16 -4.24 4.27
C ASP A 14 -19.44 -5.35 3.50
N ALA A 15 -19.49 -5.32 2.17
CA ALA A 15 -18.75 -6.24 1.32
C ALA A 15 -17.22 -6.11 1.49
N TRP A 16 -16.73 -4.87 1.65
CA TRP A 16 -15.32 -4.59 1.95
C TRP A 16 -14.91 -5.20 3.27
N ARG A 17 -15.66 -4.89 4.34
CA ARG A 17 -15.43 -5.42 5.70
C ARG A 17 -15.43 -6.94 5.72
N ALA A 18 -16.42 -7.56 5.08
CA ALA A 18 -16.54 -9.02 5.01
C ALA A 18 -15.33 -9.66 4.32
N ARG A 19 -14.81 -9.04 3.25
CA ARG A 19 -13.66 -9.54 2.51
C ARG A 19 -12.36 -9.42 3.31
N VAL A 20 -12.16 -8.31 4.02
CA VAL A 20 -11.02 -8.13 4.93
C VAL A 20 -11.08 -9.13 6.09
N ALA A 21 -12.26 -9.34 6.67
CA ALA A 21 -12.44 -10.33 7.73
C ALA A 21 -12.15 -11.76 7.25
N ALA A 22 -12.60 -12.13 6.06
CA ALA A 22 -12.35 -13.45 5.47
C ALA A 22 -10.86 -13.68 5.17
N ASP A 23 -10.14 -12.67 4.68
CA ASP A 23 -8.68 -12.75 4.49
C ASP A 23 -7.96 -12.95 5.82
N LYS A 24 -8.29 -12.14 6.82
CA LYS A 24 -7.71 -12.26 8.17
C LYS A 24 -7.94 -13.64 8.76
N GLU A 25 -9.17 -14.15 8.68
CA GLU A 25 -9.50 -15.49 9.16
C GLU A 25 -8.71 -16.58 8.40
N GLN A 26 -8.54 -16.44 7.08
CA GLN A 26 -7.73 -17.37 6.28
C GLN A 26 -6.27 -17.36 6.73
N VAL A 27 -5.69 -16.15 6.96
CA VAL A 27 -4.31 -16.01 7.46
C VAL A 27 -4.17 -16.66 8.84
N GLU A 28 -5.08 -16.37 9.77
CA GLU A 28 -5.05 -16.94 11.13
C GLU A 28 -5.07 -18.47 11.14
N ARG A 29 -5.84 -19.09 10.24
CA ARG A 29 -5.89 -20.56 10.11
C ARG A 29 -4.65 -21.16 9.44
N SER A 30 -3.94 -20.38 8.62
CA SER A 30 -2.88 -20.87 7.74
C SER A 30 -1.48 -20.61 8.27
N ARG A 31 -1.30 -19.57 9.10
CA ARG A 31 0.00 -19.09 9.58
C ARG A 31 0.66 -20.05 10.56
N GLU A 32 1.97 -20.16 10.48
CA GLU A 32 2.83 -20.89 11.41
C GLU A 32 3.53 -19.96 12.41
N GLU A 33 3.60 -18.66 12.11
CA GLU A 33 4.19 -17.63 12.95
C GLU A 33 3.15 -16.57 13.33
N PRO A 34 3.19 -16.03 14.54
CA PRO A 34 2.33 -14.92 14.95
C PRO A 34 2.69 -13.64 14.20
N ASP A 35 1.75 -12.70 14.13
CA ASP A 35 2.06 -11.36 13.63
C ASP A 35 3.09 -10.68 14.54
N PRO A 36 4.19 -10.15 13.97
CA PRO A 36 5.11 -9.34 14.75
C PRO A 36 4.47 -8.01 15.15
N THR A 37 4.95 -7.41 16.25
CA THR A 37 4.48 -6.09 16.71
C THR A 37 4.62 -5.00 15.63
N ASP A 38 5.72 -5.03 14.90
CA ASP A 38 5.93 -4.21 13.69
C ASP A 38 6.22 -5.13 12.51
N PHE A 39 5.20 -5.32 11.68
CA PHE A 39 5.30 -6.18 10.49
C PHE A 39 6.37 -5.72 9.51
N TYR A 40 6.65 -4.44 9.42
CA TYR A 40 7.56 -3.89 8.42
C TYR A 40 9.01 -3.75 8.90
N ALA A 41 9.27 -3.81 10.22
CA ALA A 41 10.62 -3.60 10.77
C ALA A 41 11.74 -4.41 10.09
N PRO A 42 11.59 -5.74 9.81
CA PRO A 42 12.66 -6.51 9.16
C PRO A 42 12.94 -6.12 7.71
N THR A 43 12.02 -5.41 7.05
CA THR A 43 12.10 -5.06 5.63
C THR A 43 12.01 -3.57 5.35
N ALA A 44 12.07 -2.72 6.38
CA ALA A 44 11.98 -1.27 6.23
C ALA A 44 13.02 -0.71 5.23
N HIS A 45 14.23 -1.28 5.20
CA HIS A 45 15.29 -0.91 4.26
C HIS A 45 14.86 -1.08 2.79
N ARG A 46 13.94 -1.98 2.45
CA ARG A 46 13.46 -2.22 1.09
C ARG A 46 12.48 -1.14 0.60
N PHE A 47 11.97 -0.31 1.50
CA PHE A 47 11.08 0.80 1.16
C PHE A 47 11.82 2.12 0.98
N ARG A 48 13.15 2.10 1.19
CA ARG A 48 14.03 3.24 0.91
C ARG A 48 14.24 3.38 -0.59
N MET A 49 14.09 4.58 -1.10
CA MET A 49 14.26 4.89 -2.52
C MET A 49 14.88 6.27 -2.69
N ASP A 50 15.66 6.45 -3.76
CA ASP A 50 16.15 7.77 -4.12
C ASP A 50 14.97 8.73 -4.37
N PRO A 51 14.85 9.84 -3.62
CA PRO A 51 13.77 10.80 -3.82
C PRO A 51 13.87 11.57 -5.16
N HIS A 52 15.05 11.60 -5.79
CA HIS A 52 15.28 12.23 -7.08
C HIS A 52 15.01 11.31 -8.28
N ARG A 53 14.56 10.07 -8.05
CA ARG A 53 14.24 9.15 -9.16
C ARG A 53 13.17 9.71 -10.08
N THR A 54 13.32 9.53 -11.38
CA THR A 54 12.41 10.03 -12.41
C THR A 54 11.69 8.90 -13.18
N ASP A 55 12.04 7.66 -12.92
CA ASP A 55 11.53 6.46 -13.59
C ASP A 55 10.31 5.82 -12.89
N ASP A 56 9.84 6.38 -11.76
CA ASP A 56 8.62 5.94 -11.08
C ASP A 56 7.39 6.69 -11.62
N ALA A 57 6.63 6.01 -12.49
CA ALA A 57 5.45 6.60 -13.13
C ALA A 57 4.39 7.08 -12.12
N SER A 58 4.25 6.39 -10.96
CA SER A 58 3.32 6.83 -9.91
C SER A 58 3.76 8.14 -9.26
N VAL A 59 5.06 8.29 -9.00
CA VAL A 59 5.63 9.56 -8.49
C VAL A 59 5.39 10.68 -9.49
N ASN A 60 5.65 10.45 -10.78
CA ASN A 60 5.47 11.46 -11.81
C ASN A 60 4.02 11.96 -11.90
N VAL A 61 3.03 11.06 -11.76
CA VAL A 61 1.62 11.46 -11.69
C VAL A 61 1.34 12.28 -10.43
N LEU A 62 1.83 11.86 -9.26
CA LEU A 62 1.65 12.62 -8.01
C LEU A 62 2.26 14.03 -8.10
N LEU A 63 3.45 14.15 -8.68
CA LEU A 63 4.10 15.44 -8.90
C LEU A 63 3.31 16.34 -9.85
N SER A 64 2.59 15.79 -10.83
CA SER A 64 1.72 16.58 -11.71
C SER A 64 0.48 17.15 -11.00
N LEU A 65 0.08 16.59 -9.86
CA LEU A 65 -1.02 17.07 -9.02
C LEU A 65 -0.55 18.09 -7.97
N ALA A 66 0.76 18.13 -7.70
CA ALA A 66 1.36 18.96 -6.65
C ALA A 66 1.47 20.44 -7.07
N ARG A 67 1.32 21.32 -6.11
CA ARG A 67 1.58 22.78 -6.25
C ARG A 67 2.68 23.18 -5.27
N PRO A 68 3.55 24.15 -5.61
CA PRO A 68 4.66 24.54 -4.74
C PRO A 68 4.27 24.95 -3.32
N ASP A 69 3.09 25.55 -3.17
CA ASP A 69 2.59 26.03 -1.87
C ASP A 69 1.75 24.99 -1.10
N ASP A 70 1.57 23.79 -1.63
CA ASP A 70 0.77 22.76 -0.95
C ASP A 70 1.47 22.23 0.30
N VAL A 71 0.67 21.90 1.30
CA VAL A 71 0.99 20.97 2.38
C VAL A 71 0.37 19.62 2.03
N TRP A 72 1.19 18.58 1.89
CA TRP A 72 0.72 17.22 1.67
C TRP A 72 0.70 16.45 2.98
N LEU A 73 -0.40 15.75 3.21
CA LEU A 73 -0.54 14.75 4.27
C LEU A 73 -0.42 13.37 3.64
N ASP A 74 0.62 12.61 3.97
CA ASP A 74 0.83 11.24 3.49
C ASP A 74 0.46 10.26 4.61
N VAL A 75 -0.68 9.56 4.45
CA VAL A 75 -1.25 8.62 5.42
C VAL A 75 -0.82 7.20 5.09
N GLY A 76 -0.06 6.58 6.00
CA GLY A 76 0.65 5.33 5.75
C GLY A 76 1.90 5.56 4.91
N ALA A 77 2.67 6.59 5.27
CA ALA A 77 3.82 7.07 4.49
C ALA A 77 4.96 6.06 4.38
N GLY A 78 5.00 5.06 5.28
CA GLY A 78 6.05 4.06 5.31
C GLY A 78 7.45 4.65 5.33
N GLY A 79 8.37 4.10 4.56
CA GLY A 79 9.75 4.60 4.42
C GLY A 79 9.89 5.86 3.57
N GLY A 80 8.80 6.57 3.23
CA GLY A 80 8.85 7.85 2.51
C GLY A 80 8.91 7.75 1.00
N ARG A 81 8.52 6.61 0.42
CA ARG A 81 8.53 6.37 -1.04
C ARG A 81 7.91 7.51 -1.84
N TYR A 82 6.81 8.09 -1.36
CA TYR A 82 6.10 9.20 -1.99
C TYR A 82 6.32 10.53 -1.25
N ALA A 83 6.38 10.49 0.09
CA ALA A 83 6.61 11.66 0.91
C ALA A 83 7.89 12.44 0.54
N LEU A 84 9.01 11.74 0.34
CA LEU A 84 10.29 12.40 0.08
C LEU A 84 10.37 13.04 -1.32
N PRO A 85 9.98 12.38 -2.43
CA PRO A 85 9.90 13.05 -3.74
C PRO A 85 8.93 14.24 -3.73
N LEU A 86 7.78 14.13 -3.06
CA LEU A 86 6.84 15.24 -2.93
C LEU A 86 7.46 16.42 -2.17
N ALA A 87 8.17 16.16 -1.07
CA ALA A 87 8.82 17.21 -0.27
C ALA A 87 9.81 18.05 -1.06
N LEU A 88 10.40 17.53 -2.13
CA LEU A 88 11.29 18.30 -3.03
C LEU A 88 10.53 19.34 -3.89
N HIS A 89 9.18 19.25 -3.98
CA HIS A 89 8.39 20.03 -4.93
C HIS A 89 7.26 20.84 -4.28
N VAL A 90 6.99 20.63 -2.98
CA VAL A 90 5.89 21.27 -2.25
C VAL A 90 6.40 22.02 -1.02
N ARG A 91 5.55 22.83 -0.40
CA ARG A 91 5.90 23.58 0.82
C ARG A 91 6.33 22.66 1.96
N SER A 92 5.57 21.60 2.23
CA SER A 92 5.92 20.60 3.24
C SER A 92 5.09 19.32 3.11
N VAL A 93 5.60 18.24 3.73
CA VAL A 93 4.89 16.96 3.83
C VAL A 93 4.77 16.56 5.30
N VAL A 94 3.56 16.17 5.71
CA VAL A 94 3.28 15.55 7.01
C VAL A 94 3.06 14.06 6.76
N ALA A 95 3.97 13.22 7.24
CA ALA A 95 3.97 11.77 7.07
C ALA A 95 3.42 11.11 8.33
N VAL A 96 2.33 10.35 8.21
CA VAL A 96 1.72 9.59 9.31
C VAL A 96 1.88 8.10 9.03
N ASP A 97 2.48 7.36 9.96
CA ASP A 97 2.61 5.89 9.85
C ASP A 97 2.64 5.25 11.25
N PRO A 98 2.06 4.06 11.46
CA PRO A 98 2.10 3.37 12.75
C PRO A 98 3.42 2.62 13.03
N SER A 99 4.29 2.46 12.01
CA SER A 99 5.55 1.71 12.14
C SER A 99 6.72 2.65 12.49
N PRO A 100 7.28 2.56 13.71
CA PRO A 100 8.45 3.37 14.08
C PRO A 100 9.66 3.04 13.21
N ALA A 101 9.82 1.78 12.76
CA ALA A 101 10.92 1.40 11.88
C ALA A 101 10.82 2.05 10.49
N MET A 102 9.61 2.16 9.94
CA MET A 102 9.36 2.86 8.69
C MET A 102 9.63 4.35 8.81
N LEU A 103 9.13 5.00 9.86
CA LEU A 103 9.37 6.43 10.08
C LEU A 103 10.86 6.75 10.34
N ALA A 104 11.58 5.85 11.00
CA ALA A 104 13.02 5.98 11.18
C ALA A 104 13.76 5.95 9.82
N ALA A 105 13.39 5.03 8.92
CA ALA A 105 13.93 4.94 7.57
C ALA A 105 13.64 6.21 6.75
N LEU A 106 12.40 6.73 6.81
CA LEU A 106 12.01 7.99 6.18
C LEU A 106 12.88 9.16 6.68
N GLN A 107 13.01 9.30 8.01
CA GLN A 107 13.81 10.38 8.61
C GLN A 107 15.30 10.28 8.29
N GLU A 108 15.84 9.06 8.18
CA GLU A 108 17.22 8.82 7.81
C GLU A 108 17.48 9.25 6.37
N ASP A 109 16.59 8.88 5.43
CA ASP A 109 16.69 9.29 4.03
C ASP A 109 16.44 10.80 3.87
N ALA A 110 15.47 11.39 4.57
CA ALA A 110 15.26 12.85 4.56
C ALA A 110 16.56 13.58 4.94
N ARG A 111 17.25 13.15 6.02
CA ARG A 111 18.53 13.73 6.43
C ARG A 111 19.63 13.50 5.41
N ALA A 112 19.73 12.30 4.84
CA ALA A 112 20.75 11.95 3.86
C ALA A 112 20.64 12.77 2.57
N PHE A 113 19.43 13.14 2.17
CA PHE A 113 19.16 13.95 0.98
C PHE A 113 18.90 15.44 1.27
N GLY A 114 19.10 15.90 2.52
CA GLY A 114 18.92 17.31 2.88
C GLY A 114 17.49 17.81 2.79
N ILE A 115 16.48 16.95 2.97
CA ILE A 115 15.06 17.27 2.94
C ILE A 115 14.62 17.66 4.36
N GLU A 116 14.34 18.94 4.60
CA GLU A 116 14.06 19.50 5.93
C GLU A 116 12.57 19.81 6.15
N ASN A 117 11.74 19.80 5.11
CA ASN A 117 10.33 20.18 5.14
C ASN A 117 9.38 18.99 5.33
N THR A 118 9.86 17.92 5.98
CA THR A 118 9.04 16.78 6.36
C THR A 118 8.81 16.75 7.87
N ARG A 119 7.58 16.43 8.29
CA ARG A 119 7.22 16.16 9.68
C ARG A 119 6.64 14.77 9.79
N VAL A 120 7.14 13.93 10.70
CA VAL A 120 6.62 12.59 10.92
C VAL A 120 5.75 12.52 12.17
N ILE A 121 4.70 11.71 12.12
CA ILE A 121 3.77 11.44 13.23
C ILE A 121 3.61 9.92 13.32
N GLU A 122 4.02 9.32 14.43
CA GLU A 122 3.77 7.92 14.72
C GLU A 122 2.34 7.77 15.23
N SER A 123 1.45 7.28 14.38
CA SER A 123 0.05 7.05 14.72
C SER A 123 -0.62 6.10 13.72
N ARG A 124 -1.66 5.42 14.19
CA ARG A 124 -2.63 4.77 13.32
C ARG A 124 -3.62 5.81 12.78
N TRP A 125 -4.17 5.53 11.61
CA TRP A 125 -5.22 6.34 11.00
C TRP A 125 -6.57 5.60 11.01
N PRO A 126 -7.71 6.27 11.27
CA PRO A 126 -7.81 7.66 11.68
C PRO A 126 -7.30 7.90 13.10
N MET A 127 -6.92 9.15 13.41
CA MET A 127 -6.46 9.59 14.73
C MET A 127 -7.37 10.68 15.28
N SER A 128 -7.33 10.91 16.61
CA SER A 128 -8.25 11.83 17.30
C SER A 128 -8.06 13.30 16.93
N ASP A 129 -6.85 13.72 16.60
CA ASP A 129 -6.50 15.08 16.17
C ASP A 129 -5.64 15.00 14.90
N PRO A 130 -6.29 14.75 13.74
CA PRO A 130 -5.58 14.59 12.49
C PRO A 130 -5.00 15.91 12.00
N PRO A 131 -3.77 15.92 11.48
CA PRO A 131 -3.24 17.08 10.81
C PRO A 131 -4.04 17.36 9.53
N SER A 132 -4.13 18.63 9.16
CA SER A 132 -4.73 19.07 7.89
C SER A 132 -3.65 19.45 6.89
N GLY A 133 -3.99 19.34 5.60
CA GLY A 133 -3.16 19.76 4.48
C GLY A 133 -4.00 20.21 3.30
N ASP A 134 -3.36 20.70 2.26
CA ASP A 134 -4.03 21.01 0.99
C ASP A 134 -4.40 19.72 0.26
N VAL A 135 -3.54 18.71 0.34
CA VAL A 135 -3.74 17.39 -0.27
C VAL A 135 -3.54 16.29 0.77
N ALA A 136 -4.45 15.32 0.82
CA ALA A 136 -4.29 14.10 1.61
C ALA A 136 -4.10 12.90 0.68
N LEU A 137 -3.00 12.18 0.89
CA LEU A 137 -2.58 11.01 0.14
C LEU A 137 -2.71 9.75 1.00
N MET A 138 -3.22 8.68 0.40
CA MET A 138 -3.07 7.30 0.88
C MET A 138 -2.42 6.45 -0.23
N ALA A 139 -1.25 5.89 0.01
CA ALA A 139 -0.53 5.16 -1.01
C ALA A 139 -0.22 3.72 -0.58
N HIS A 140 -0.80 2.75 -1.30
CA HIS A 140 -0.72 1.32 -1.00
C HIS A 140 -1.22 0.95 0.41
N VAL A 141 -2.14 1.72 0.94
CA VAL A 141 -2.84 1.55 2.22
C VAL A 141 -4.31 1.24 1.97
N GLY A 142 -5.00 0.64 2.93
CA GLY A 142 -6.44 0.43 2.89
C GLY A 142 -6.88 -0.98 2.53
N TYR A 143 -6.06 -1.78 1.88
CA TYR A 143 -6.44 -3.12 1.42
C TYR A 143 -6.98 -4.03 2.54
N ASP A 144 -6.37 -3.96 3.72
CA ASP A 144 -6.64 -4.77 4.91
C ASP A 144 -7.32 -3.99 6.05
N ILE A 145 -7.77 -2.77 5.77
CA ILE A 145 -8.50 -1.94 6.73
C ILE A 145 -10.00 -2.22 6.59
N ALA A 146 -10.57 -2.93 7.56
CA ALA A 146 -11.99 -3.29 7.56
C ALA A 146 -12.91 -2.05 7.59
N GLU A 147 -12.54 -1.05 8.39
CA GLU A 147 -13.30 0.20 8.55
C GLU A 147 -12.82 1.28 7.56
N ILE A 148 -12.87 0.97 6.27
CA ILE A 148 -12.42 1.88 5.22
C ILE A 148 -13.29 3.15 5.12
N GLY A 149 -14.56 3.09 5.51
CA GLY A 149 -15.45 4.27 5.54
C GLY A 149 -14.92 5.38 6.43
N PRO A 150 -14.78 5.16 7.76
CA PRO A 150 -14.17 6.13 8.68
C PRO A 150 -12.76 6.55 8.30
N PHE A 151 -11.97 5.66 7.67
CA PHE A 151 -10.65 6.01 7.15
C PHE A 151 -10.73 7.08 6.07
N LEU A 152 -11.63 6.91 5.09
CA LEU A 152 -11.84 7.86 4.00
C LEU A 152 -12.48 9.17 4.49
N ASP A 153 -13.39 9.10 5.46
CA ASP A 153 -14.01 10.30 6.07
C ASP A 153 -12.96 11.19 6.71
N ALA A 154 -12.04 10.60 7.50
CA ALA A 154 -10.94 11.32 8.10
C ALA A 154 -9.96 11.88 7.06
N LEU A 155 -9.68 11.11 5.99
CA LEU A 155 -8.83 11.56 4.89
C LEU A 155 -9.43 12.79 4.20
N GLU A 156 -10.73 12.75 3.86
CA GLU A 156 -11.45 13.86 3.23
C GLU A 156 -11.52 15.08 4.14
N THR A 157 -11.78 14.89 5.44
CA THR A 157 -11.83 16.00 6.41
C THR A 157 -10.48 16.70 6.58
N SER A 158 -9.38 15.97 6.39
CA SER A 158 -8.01 16.50 6.51
C SER A 158 -7.49 17.18 5.25
N ALA A 159 -8.19 17.07 4.12
CA ALA A 159 -7.80 17.65 2.84
C ALA A 159 -8.58 18.93 2.54
N ALA A 160 -7.89 20.03 2.26
CA ALA A 160 -8.56 21.28 1.86
C ALA A 160 -8.91 21.31 0.36
N ARG A 161 -8.14 20.62 -0.49
CA ARG A 161 -8.23 20.73 -1.95
C ARG A 161 -8.45 19.39 -2.65
N LEU A 162 -7.68 18.38 -2.29
CA LEU A 162 -7.62 17.14 -3.05
C LEU A 162 -7.33 15.94 -2.14
N CYS A 163 -8.07 14.85 -2.34
CA CYS A 163 -7.71 13.54 -1.84
C CYS A 163 -7.09 12.72 -2.96
N VAL A 164 -6.05 11.97 -2.65
CA VAL A 164 -5.36 11.11 -3.61
C VAL A 164 -5.18 9.71 -3.04
N ALA A 165 -5.47 8.70 -3.83
CA ALA A 165 -5.15 7.31 -3.49
C ALA A 165 -4.26 6.69 -4.56
N VAL A 166 -3.20 6.00 -4.15
CA VAL A 166 -2.39 5.16 -5.03
C VAL A 166 -2.67 3.72 -4.66
N MET A 167 -3.31 2.97 -5.54
CA MET A 167 -3.75 1.61 -5.24
C MET A 167 -3.53 0.66 -6.42
N GLY A 168 -3.05 -0.53 -6.14
CA GLY A 168 -2.90 -1.57 -7.18
C GLY A 168 -4.24 -2.13 -7.65
N GLN A 169 -4.31 -2.60 -8.88
CA GLN A 169 -5.44 -3.34 -9.43
C GLN A 169 -5.79 -4.58 -8.59
N SER A 170 -4.80 -5.12 -7.90
CA SER A 170 -4.94 -6.14 -6.85
C SER A 170 -4.07 -5.76 -5.66
N ALA A 171 -4.41 -6.25 -4.47
CA ALA A 171 -3.62 -5.99 -3.27
C ALA A 171 -2.14 -6.37 -3.44
N MET A 172 -1.25 -5.63 -2.77
CA MET A 172 0.19 -5.64 -3.05
C MET A 172 0.93 -6.93 -2.64
N ALA A 173 0.31 -7.85 -1.91
CA ALA A 173 0.90 -9.13 -1.47
C ALA A 173 1.12 -10.12 -2.63
N THR A 174 1.93 -9.75 -3.61
CA THR A 174 2.06 -10.40 -4.91
C THR A 174 2.75 -11.75 -4.84
N VAL A 175 3.77 -11.87 -3.99
CA VAL A 175 4.55 -13.12 -3.86
C VAL A 175 3.72 -14.17 -3.12
N SER A 176 2.95 -13.78 -2.11
CA SER A 176 2.04 -14.70 -1.42
C SER A 176 0.98 -15.27 -2.36
N THR A 177 0.43 -14.46 -3.25
CA THR A 177 -0.58 -14.92 -4.21
C THR A 177 -0.03 -16.01 -5.15
N LEU A 178 1.24 -15.90 -5.55
CA LEU A 178 1.89 -16.87 -6.43
C LEU A 178 2.02 -18.27 -5.80
N PHE A 179 2.28 -18.34 -4.49
CA PHE A 179 2.55 -19.59 -3.78
C PHE A 179 1.45 -20.04 -2.85
N TRP A 180 0.48 -19.17 -2.54
CA TRP A 180 -0.51 -19.41 -1.49
C TRP A 180 -1.25 -20.74 -1.65
N ASN A 181 -1.78 -20.98 -2.85
CA ASN A 181 -2.56 -22.20 -3.12
C ASN A 181 -1.71 -23.48 -2.96
N ASP A 182 -0.49 -23.44 -3.47
CA ASP A 182 0.41 -24.61 -3.41
C ASP A 182 0.83 -24.92 -1.96
N ILE A 183 1.03 -23.88 -1.14
CA ILE A 183 1.50 -24.02 0.25
C ILE A 183 0.36 -24.29 1.24
N HIS A 184 -0.80 -23.66 1.04
CA HIS A 184 -1.90 -23.70 2.01
C HIS A 184 -3.10 -24.55 1.53
N GLY A 185 -3.08 -25.04 0.28
CA GLY A 185 -4.10 -25.96 -0.26
C GLY A 185 -5.44 -25.32 -0.62
N ALA A 186 -5.53 -23.98 -0.63
CA ALA A 186 -6.73 -23.25 -0.99
C ALA A 186 -6.36 -21.90 -1.65
N PRO A 187 -7.19 -21.36 -2.56
CA PRO A 187 -6.95 -20.05 -3.13
C PRO A 187 -6.89 -18.95 -2.05
N ARG A 188 -6.03 -17.96 -2.26
CA ARG A 188 -5.97 -16.78 -1.39
C ARG A 188 -7.25 -15.96 -1.52
N VAL A 189 -7.83 -15.55 -0.39
CA VAL A 189 -8.90 -14.55 -0.37
C VAL A 189 -8.36 -13.24 -0.96
N ARG A 190 -9.09 -12.67 -1.91
CA ARG A 190 -8.69 -11.41 -2.55
C ARG A 190 -9.14 -10.24 -1.69
N LEU A 191 -8.21 -9.47 -1.19
CA LEU A 191 -8.48 -8.20 -0.53
C LEU A 191 -9.09 -7.19 -1.52
N PRO A 192 -9.90 -6.23 -1.05
CA PRO A 192 -10.35 -5.11 -1.85
C PRO A 192 -9.14 -4.32 -2.39
N ALA A 193 -9.30 -3.73 -3.56
CA ALA A 193 -8.22 -3.04 -4.26
C ALA A 193 -8.77 -1.86 -5.08
N LEU A 194 -8.04 -1.41 -6.10
CA LEU A 194 -8.43 -0.29 -6.97
C LEU A 194 -9.88 -0.36 -7.47
N PRO A 195 -10.40 -1.49 -8.01
CA PRO A 195 -11.78 -1.53 -8.52
C PRO A 195 -12.82 -1.29 -7.42
N GLU A 196 -12.62 -1.91 -6.26
CA GLU A 196 -13.54 -1.78 -5.13
C GLU A 196 -13.52 -0.36 -4.54
N LEU A 197 -12.33 0.24 -4.41
CA LEU A 197 -12.20 1.63 -3.94
C LEU A 197 -12.88 2.60 -4.92
N THR A 198 -12.66 2.44 -6.21
CA THR A 198 -13.27 3.28 -7.25
C THR A 198 -14.79 3.21 -7.20
N THR A 199 -15.34 1.98 -7.09
CA THR A 199 -16.79 1.78 -6.99
C THR A 199 -17.37 2.39 -5.72
N LEU A 200 -16.66 2.25 -4.59
CA LEU A 200 -17.05 2.83 -3.32
C LEU A 200 -17.06 4.38 -3.37
N LEU A 201 -16.02 4.99 -3.92
CA LEU A 201 -15.94 6.45 -4.09
C LEU A 201 -17.12 6.96 -4.93
N PHE A 202 -17.41 6.28 -6.04
CA PHE A 202 -18.54 6.63 -6.89
C PHE A 202 -19.88 6.51 -6.14
N ALA A 203 -20.13 5.42 -5.41
CA ALA A 203 -21.33 5.22 -4.60
C ALA A 203 -21.47 6.27 -3.48
N ARG A 204 -20.35 6.82 -3.00
CA ARG A 204 -20.31 7.95 -2.04
C ARG A 204 -20.49 9.32 -2.72
N GLY A 205 -20.79 9.35 -4.02
CA GLY A 205 -20.96 10.59 -4.79
C GLY A 205 -19.67 11.32 -5.12
N ARG A 206 -18.51 10.64 -5.07
CA ARG A 206 -17.21 11.22 -5.43
C ARG A 206 -16.92 10.97 -6.89
N LEU A 207 -16.82 12.04 -7.68
CA LEU A 207 -16.32 11.96 -9.06
C LEU A 207 -14.80 11.97 -9.02
N ALA A 208 -14.20 10.85 -9.32
CA ALA A 208 -12.76 10.67 -9.25
C ALA A 208 -12.14 10.62 -10.66
N GLU A 209 -10.98 11.25 -10.80
CA GLU A 209 -10.08 11.05 -11.94
C GLU A 209 -9.15 9.88 -11.64
N ILE A 210 -8.88 9.04 -12.64
CA ILE A 210 -8.05 7.85 -12.48
C ILE A 210 -6.99 7.82 -13.58
N THR A 211 -5.72 7.85 -13.18
CA THR A 211 -4.59 7.60 -14.06
C THR A 211 -4.04 6.20 -13.79
N LEU A 212 -3.94 5.38 -14.84
CA LEU A 212 -3.38 4.04 -14.74
C LEU A 212 -1.93 4.01 -15.21
N VAL A 213 -1.05 3.45 -14.39
CA VAL A 213 0.35 3.22 -14.74
C VAL A 213 0.69 1.74 -14.63
N ASP A 214 1.73 1.30 -15.32
CA ASP A 214 2.21 -0.07 -15.21
C ASP A 214 2.88 -0.28 -13.85
N ARG A 215 2.56 -1.42 -13.23
CA ARG A 215 3.24 -1.84 -12.02
C ARG A 215 4.55 -2.53 -12.39
N VAL A 216 5.67 -2.03 -11.86
CA VAL A 216 6.97 -2.70 -11.97
C VAL A 216 7.00 -3.90 -11.03
N PRO A 217 7.37 -5.10 -11.50
CA PRO A 217 7.51 -6.27 -10.65
C PRO A 217 8.64 -6.08 -9.62
N PRO A 218 8.50 -6.62 -8.40
CA PRO A 218 9.58 -6.59 -7.43
C PRO A 218 10.75 -7.45 -7.89
N THR A 219 11.96 -6.95 -7.72
CA THR A 219 13.20 -7.69 -7.93
C THR A 219 13.98 -7.82 -6.62
N PHE A 220 14.89 -8.79 -6.58
CA PHE A 220 15.67 -9.14 -5.41
C PHE A 220 17.14 -9.28 -5.80
N ASP A 221 18.06 -8.96 -4.90
CA ASP A 221 19.49 -9.06 -5.18
C ASP A 221 19.98 -10.51 -5.05
N THR A 222 19.31 -11.33 -4.24
CA THR A 222 19.66 -12.74 -4.04
C THR A 222 18.42 -13.63 -4.01
N PHE A 223 18.60 -14.94 -4.27
CA PHE A 223 17.59 -15.95 -4.08
C PHE A 223 17.07 -15.98 -2.64
N ASP A 224 17.99 -15.90 -1.66
CA ASP A 224 17.64 -15.97 -0.24
C ASP A 224 16.78 -14.78 0.20
N GLU A 225 17.02 -13.60 -0.36
CA GLU A 225 16.18 -12.43 -0.13
C GLU A 225 14.77 -12.62 -0.68
N ALA A 226 14.64 -13.12 -1.92
CA ALA A 226 13.35 -13.43 -2.53
C ALA A 226 12.57 -14.46 -1.70
N LEU A 227 13.26 -15.52 -1.25
CA LEU A 227 12.70 -16.57 -0.41
C LEU A 227 12.26 -16.03 0.96
N ALA A 228 13.07 -15.17 1.59
CA ALA A 228 12.73 -14.57 2.88
C ALA A 228 11.46 -13.71 2.80
N VAL A 229 11.31 -12.93 1.72
CA VAL A 229 10.10 -12.15 1.46
C VAL A 229 8.88 -13.05 1.25
N ALA A 230 9.03 -14.10 0.44
CA ALA A 230 7.95 -15.05 0.19
C ALA A 230 7.52 -15.78 1.47
N ARG A 231 8.48 -16.30 2.24
CA ARG A 231 8.25 -16.96 3.54
C ARG A 231 7.43 -16.08 4.47
N ARG A 232 7.83 -14.84 4.60
CA ARG A 232 7.15 -13.89 5.48
C ARG A 232 5.73 -13.55 5.02
N GLN A 233 5.52 -13.33 3.72
CA GLN A 233 4.20 -13.05 3.17
C GLN A 233 3.25 -14.26 3.22
N LEU A 234 3.80 -15.47 3.40
CA LEU A 234 3.06 -16.71 3.60
C LEU A 234 2.94 -17.10 5.08
N TRP A 235 3.48 -16.30 6.01
CA TRP A 235 3.52 -16.56 7.47
C TRP A 235 4.09 -17.94 7.82
N LEU A 236 5.17 -18.35 7.16
CA LEU A 236 5.81 -19.65 7.38
C LEU A 236 6.95 -19.52 8.39
N ARG A 237 7.09 -20.56 9.21
CA ARG A 237 8.24 -20.71 10.08
C ARG A 237 9.42 -21.28 9.28
N ALA A 238 10.58 -20.64 9.41
CA ALA A 238 11.81 -21.11 8.78
C ALA A 238 12.11 -22.58 9.17
N GLY A 239 12.42 -23.42 8.18
CA GLY A 239 12.70 -24.86 8.36
C GLY A 239 11.48 -25.73 8.62
N SER A 240 10.25 -25.22 8.48
CA SER A 240 9.05 -26.06 8.48
C SER A 240 8.90 -26.82 7.15
N ALA A 241 8.06 -27.88 7.13
CA ALA A 241 7.76 -28.62 5.91
C ALA A 241 7.19 -27.73 4.80
N LYS A 242 6.37 -26.74 5.15
CA LYS A 242 5.86 -25.76 4.18
C LYS A 242 6.97 -24.82 3.66
N ASP A 243 7.94 -24.47 4.48
CA ASP A 243 9.09 -23.66 4.08
C ASP A 243 10.03 -24.46 3.14
N GLU A 244 10.22 -25.73 3.37
CA GLU A 244 10.94 -26.60 2.44
C GLU A 244 10.22 -26.71 1.09
N GLN A 245 8.90 -26.86 1.11
CA GLN A 245 8.07 -26.85 -0.09
C GLN A 245 8.15 -25.49 -0.83
N LEU A 246 8.05 -24.38 -0.11
CA LEU A 246 8.23 -23.03 -0.67
C LEU A 246 9.61 -22.90 -1.33
N THR A 247 10.66 -23.39 -0.68
CA THR A 247 12.03 -23.32 -1.21
C THR A 247 12.16 -24.06 -2.53
N ALA A 248 11.53 -25.25 -2.66
CA ALA A 248 11.51 -26.01 -3.90
C ALA A 248 10.76 -25.27 -5.01
N LEU A 249 9.56 -24.78 -4.73
CA LEU A 249 8.75 -24.00 -5.68
C LEU A 249 9.42 -22.68 -6.10
N ALA A 250 10.11 -22.00 -5.15
CA ALA A 250 10.83 -20.79 -5.45
C ALA A 250 11.98 -21.02 -6.44
N ARG A 251 12.71 -22.14 -6.32
CA ARG A 251 13.76 -22.51 -7.29
C ARG A 251 13.23 -22.75 -8.70
N GLU A 252 11.99 -23.20 -8.83
CA GLU A 252 11.35 -23.44 -10.13
C GLU A 252 10.81 -22.15 -10.77
N ARG A 253 10.34 -21.20 -9.95
CA ARG A 253 9.59 -20.01 -10.41
C ARG A 253 10.37 -18.70 -10.32
N LEU A 254 11.57 -18.72 -9.75
CA LEU A 254 12.45 -17.57 -9.69
C LEU A 254 13.38 -17.59 -10.90
N THR A 255 13.41 -16.48 -11.63
CA THR A 255 14.31 -16.28 -12.76
C THR A 255 15.34 -15.21 -12.44
N GLU A 256 16.57 -15.40 -12.90
CA GLU A 256 17.60 -14.38 -12.84
C GLU A 256 17.64 -13.61 -14.17
N ARG A 257 17.59 -12.29 -14.08
CA ARG A 257 17.74 -11.37 -15.22
C ARG A 257 18.59 -10.19 -14.80
N ASP A 258 19.65 -9.91 -15.56
CA ASP A 258 20.56 -8.78 -15.32
C ASP A 258 21.15 -8.75 -13.89
N GLY A 259 21.46 -9.95 -13.34
CA GLY A 259 22.01 -10.10 -11.99
C GLY A 259 20.98 -9.89 -10.87
N ARG A 260 19.71 -9.80 -11.19
CA ARG A 260 18.61 -9.70 -10.22
C ARG A 260 17.64 -10.85 -10.36
N PHE A 261 17.04 -11.23 -9.25
CA PHE A 261 16.04 -12.29 -9.20
C PHE A 261 14.62 -11.71 -9.26
N ALA A 262 13.74 -12.37 -10.00
CA ALA A 262 12.32 -12.02 -10.07
C ALA A 262 11.47 -13.28 -10.16
N PHE A 263 10.32 -13.27 -9.49
CA PHE A 263 9.29 -14.28 -9.70
C PHE A 263 8.53 -14.03 -11.00
N GLU A 264 7.92 -15.06 -11.56
CA GLU A 264 6.99 -14.90 -12.66
C GLU A 264 5.92 -13.86 -12.32
N TRP A 265 5.67 -12.97 -13.25
CA TRP A 265 4.84 -11.81 -13.03
C TRP A 265 3.75 -11.69 -14.08
N THR A 266 2.51 -11.55 -13.62
CA THR A 266 1.41 -11.12 -14.48
C THR A 266 1.33 -9.59 -14.46
N PRO A 267 1.42 -8.92 -15.62
CA PRO A 267 1.31 -7.47 -15.69
C PRO A 267 0.03 -6.97 -15.03
N THR A 268 0.17 -6.00 -14.15
CA THR A 268 -0.95 -5.35 -13.47
C THR A 268 -0.77 -3.84 -13.49
N LYS A 269 -1.84 -3.11 -13.19
CA LYS A 269 -1.82 -1.65 -13.13
C LYS A 269 -1.85 -1.15 -11.69
N ILE A 270 -1.31 0.05 -11.49
CA ILE A 270 -1.54 0.89 -10.33
C ILE A 270 -2.44 2.03 -10.79
N GLY A 271 -3.50 2.31 -10.05
CA GLY A 271 -4.33 3.49 -10.23
C GLY A 271 -3.91 4.59 -9.27
N ILE A 272 -3.72 5.78 -9.81
CA ILE A 272 -3.67 7.01 -9.05
C ILE A 272 -5.04 7.66 -9.20
N ILE A 273 -5.78 7.69 -8.10
CA ILE A 273 -7.14 8.19 -8.03
C ILE A 273 -7.10 9.53 -7.33
N SER A 274 -7.70 10.56 -7.92
CA SER A 274 -7.83 11.86 -7.26
C SER A 274 -9.28 12.34 -7.27
N TRP A 275 -9.73 12.93 -6.16
CA TRP A 275 -11.08 13.48 -6.02
C TRP A 275 -11.10 14.68 -5.08
N SER A 276 -12.06 15.56 -5.27
CA SER A 276 -12.30 16.65 -4.32
C SER A 276 -12.93 16.11 -3.03
N PRO A 277 -12.48 16.56 -1.84
CA PRO A 277 -13.14 16.20 -0.59
C PRO A 277 -14.61 16.66 -0.62
N ALA A 278 -15.44 16.09 0.29
CA ALA A 278 -16.81 16.54 0.44
C ALA A 278 -16.83 18.03 0.74
N SER A 279 -17.66 18.79 0.05
CA SER A 279 -17.94 20.18 0.44
C SER A 279 -18.66 20.14 1.80
N ASN A 280 -18.07 20.76 2.82
CA ASN A 280 -18.72 20.97 4.12
C ASN A 280 -19.94 21.88 3.97
#